data_1349d9958d2b7494d81f3dd82561f83e
#
_entry.id   1349d9958d2b7494d81f3dd82561f83e
#
_cell.length_a   1.000
_cell.length_b   1.000
_cell.length_c   1.000
_cell.angle_alpha   90.00
_cell.angle_beta   90.00
_cell.angle_gamma   90.00
#
_symmetry.space_group_name_H-M   'P 1'
#
loop_
_entity.id
_entity.type
_entity.pdbx_description
1 polymer ?
#
loop_
_entity_poly.entity_id
_entity_poly.type
_entity_poly.pdbx_seq_one_letter_code
_entity_poly.pdbx_strand_id
1 'polypeptide(L)'
;MELKMIGSGEGKAGSTVQAKDEVFARDFNEALVHQLVIAYQANARIGSRAQKDRGAVNHSTKKPWRQKGTGRARAGMTSSPLWRGGGKIFPNSPDENFAHKLNRKMYRAGMASILSQLAREDRIRVVDEFKVEAPKTKLLAQKVKAMGFDEVLVLTEEVDQNLMLSSRNLENVQVMSVRNANPLALVRSAKVLLTKGAVARLEELLK
;
A
#
# COMPACT_ATOMS: atom_id res chain seq x y z
N MET A 1 -14.30 -2.77 23.12
CA MET A 1 -14.47 -3.99 22.31
C MET A 1 -13.47 -5.04 22.77
N GLU A 2 -13.85 -6.34 22.78
CA GLU A 2 -12.95 -7.41 23.17
C GLU A 2 -12.28 -8.06 21.96
N LEU A 3 -10.94 -8.09 21.96
CA LEU A 3 -10.16 -8.75 20.93
C LEU A 3 -9.66 -10.10 21.44
N LYS A 4 -9.81 -11.13 20.62
CA LYS A 4 -9.40 -12.50 20.99
C LYS A 4 -7.89 -12.65 20.95
N MET A 5 -7.31 -13.16 22.05
CA MET A 5 -5.90 -13.51 22.12
C MET A 5 -5.65 -14.95 21.69
N ILE A 6 -4.50 -15.16 21.09
CA ILE A 6 -3.92 -16.48 20.84
C ILE A 6 -2.74 -16.63 21.81
N GLY A 7 -2.73 -17.71 22.59
CA GLY A 7 -1.59 -18.05 23.43
C GLY A 7 -0.33 -18.31 22.59
N SER A 8 0.83 -18.05 23.13
CA SER A 8 2.15 -18.15 22.46
C SER A 8 2.54 -19.58 22.03
N GLY A 9 1.74 -20.59 22.33
CA GLY A 9 1.91 -21.99 21.92
C GLY A 9 0.56 -22.65 21.65
N GLU A 10 0.42 -23.29 20.48
CA GLU A 10 -0.71 -24.13 20.06
C GLU A 10 -2.10 -23.45 20.09
N GLY A 11 -2.38 -22.54 19.18
CA GLY A 11 -3.74 -22.22 18.69
C GLY A 11 -4.93 -22.12 19.68
N LYS A 12 -4.70 -22.25 20.97
CA LYS A 12 -5.75 -22.19 21.99
C LYS A 12 -6.20 -20.75 22.20
N ALA A 13 -7.51 -20.53 22.06
CA ALA A 13 -8.14 -19.27 22.42
C ALA A 13 -7.77 -18.92 23.86
N GLY A 14 -6.94 -17.89 24.00
CA GLY A 14 -6.52 -17.35 25.29
C GLY A 14 -7.49 -16.27 25.77
N SER A 15 -7.07 -15.54 26.79
CA SER A 15 -7.77 -14.37 27.33
C SER A 15 -8.16 -13.34 26.24
N THR A 16 -9.13 -12.47 26.53
CA THR A 16 -9.46 -11.32 25.70
C THR A 16 -8.66 -10.08 26.14
N VAL A 17 -8.36 -9.18 25.20
CA VAL A 17 -7.80 -7.86 25.46
C VAL A 17 -8.88 -6.83 25.24
N GLN A 18 -9.07 -5.92 26.21
CA GLN A 18 -9.96 -4.79 26.08
C GLN A 18 -9.32 -3.74 25.17
N ALA A 19 -9.99 -3.40 24.08
CA ALA A 19 -9.58 -2.37 23.15
C ALA A 19 -10.62 -1.25 23.10
N LYS A 20 -10.17 0.00 22.81
CA LYS A 20 -11.04 1.17 22.79
C LYS A 20 -12.03 1.11 21.63
N ASP A 21 -13.30 1.36 21.95
CA ASP A 21 -14.39 1.35 20.98
C ASP A 21 -14.24 2.44 19.90
N GLU A 22 -13.59 3.56 20.22
CA GLU A 22 -13.29 4.63 19.27
C GLU A 22 -12.44 4.17 18.07
N VAL A 23 -11.62 3.12 18.23
CA VAL A 23 -10.72 2.61 17.21
C VAL A 23 -11.21 1.29 16.61
N PHE A 24 -11.84 0.42 17.41
CA PHE A 24 -12.15 -0.95 16.99
C PHE A 24 -13.67 -1.24 16.87
N ALA A 25 -14.54 -0.27 17.21
CA ALA A 25 -15.99 -0.45 17.16
C ALA A 25 -16.73 0.59 16.29
N ARG A 26 -16.02 1.28 15.39
CA ARG A 26 -16.63 2.26 14.47
C ARG A 26 -17.45 1.59 13.38
N ASP A 27 -18.47 2.32 12.91
CA ASP A 27 -19.23 1.92 11.73
C ASP A 27 -18.34 1.88 10.49
N PHE A 28 -18.61 0.92 9.60
CA PHE A 28 -17.87 0.77 8.37
C PHE A 28 -18.31 1.82 7.35
N ASN A 29 -17.35 2.59 6.84
CA ASN A 29 -17.57 3.58 5.78
C ASN A 29 -16.76 3.20 4.54
N GLU A 30 -17.42 2.50 3.60
CA GLU A 30 -16.80 2.01 2.37
C GLU A 30 -16.20 3.12 1.53
N ALA A 31 -16.92 4.23 1.35
CA ALA A 31 -16.45 5.35 0.53
C ALA A 31 -15.15 5.97 1.08
N LEU A 32 -15.06 6.11 2.40
CA LEU A 32 -13.85 6.62 3.06
C LEU A 32 -12.68 5.65 2.90
N VAL A 33 -12.90 4.35 3.11
CA VAL A 33 -11.89 3.30 2.96
C VAL A 33 -11.39 3.25 1.51
N HIS A 34 -12.29 3.29 0.54
CA HIS A 34 -11.94 3.33 -0.89
C HIS A 34 -11.05 4.55 -1.19
N GLN A 35 -11.41 5.73 -0.70
CA GLN A 35 -10.62 6.94 -0.91
C GLN A 35 -9.20 6.82 -0.32
N LEU A 36 -9.05 6.20 0.86
CA LEU A 36 -7.74 5.94 1.48
C LEU A 36 -6.88 5.01 0.62
N VAL A 37 -7.46 3.92 0.15
CA VAL A 37 -6.75 2.92 -0.67
C VAL A 37 -6.29 3.54 -1.99
N ILE A 38 -7.18 4.27 -2.69
CA ILE A 38 -6.84 4.96 -3.94
C ILE A 38 -5.74 5.99 -3.73
N ALA A 39 -5.83 6.81 -2.69
CA ALA A 39 -4.81 7.81 -2.38
C ALA A 39 -3.45 7.16 -2.06
N TYR A 40 -3.46 6.05 -1.31
CA TYR A 40 -2.24 5.30 -1.01
C TYR A 40 -1.59 4.72 -2.28
N GLN A 41 -2.39 4.13 -3.17
CA GLN A 41 -1.90 3.60 -4.45
C GLN A 41 -1.41 4.72 -5.39
N ALA A 42 -2.11 5.85 -5.43
CA ALA A 42 -1.70 7.00 -6.24
C ALA A 42 -0.36 7.58 -5.77
N ASN A 43 -0.17 7.71 -4.46
CA ASN A 43 1.08 8.21 -3.86
C ASN A 43 2.27 7.27 -4.05
N ALA A 44 2.03 5.98 -4.29
CA ALA A 44 3.09 5.01 -4.60
C ALA A 44 3.52 5.05 -6.07
N ARG A 45 2.78 5.74 -6.95
CA ARG A 45 3.12 5.84 -8.38
C ARG A 45 4.28 6.78 -8.61
N ILE A 46 5.22 6.34 -9.42
CA ILE A 46 6.36 7.15 -9.88
C ILE A 46 6.15 7.48 -11.36
N GLY A 47 6.31 8.76 -11.72
CA GLY A 47 6.27 9.23 -13.11
C GLY A 47 7.56 8.89 -13.86
N SER A 48 7.86 7.61 -14.10
CA SER A 48 9.13 7.18 -14.72
C SER A 48 9.11 7.13 -16.25
N ARG A 49 8.03 7.58 -16.88
CA ARG A 49 7.87 7.55 -18.33
C ARG A 49 8.06 8.94 -18.93
N ALA A 50 8.76 9.00 -20.07
CA ALA A 50 8.92 10.23 -20.82
C ALA A 50 8.75 9.97 -22.31
N GLN A 51 8.12 10.89 -23.02
CA GLN A 51 7.99 10.89 -24.47
C GLN A 51 8.36 12.27 -24.99
N LYS A 52 8.96 12.33 -26.17
CA LYS A 52 9.33 13.59 -26.80
C LYS A 52 8.13 14.23 -27.51
N ASP A 53 7.88 15.49 -27.25
CA ASP A 53 7.00 16.33 -28.03
C ASP A 53 7.66 16.77 -29.33
N ARG A 54 6.94 17.50 -30.17
CA ARG A 54 7.45 18.01 -31.45
C ARG A 54 8.64 18.96 -31.31
N GLY A 55 8.82 19.59 -30.15
CA GLY A 55 9.96 20.48 -29.87
C GLY A 55 11.18 19.72 -29.40
N ALA A 56 11.00 18.62 -28.66
CA ALA A 56 12.07 17.81 -28.09
C ALA A 56 12.66 16.76 -29.08
N VAL A 57 11.97 16.48 -30.19
CA VAL A 57 12.46 15.57 -31.22
C VAL A 57 13.60 16.22 -32.01
N ASN A 58 14.75 15.52 -32.14
CA ASN A 58 15.85 15.99 -32.96
C ASN A 58 15.48 15.90 -34.46
N HIS A 59 15.34 17.04 -35.11
CA HIS A 59 14.96 17.14 -36.52
C HIS A 59 15.42 18.46 -37.10
N SER A 60 15.39 18.57 -38.45
CA SER A 60 15.64 19.84 -39.14
C SER A 60 14.44 20.77 -39.04
N THR A 61 14.69 22.03 -38.76
CA THR A 61 13.66 23.08 -38.76
C THR A 61 13.29 23.52 -40.17
N LYS A 62 14.04 23.06 -41.22
CA LYS A 62 13.78 23.39 -42.63
C LYS A 62 12.41 22.89 -43.06
N LYS A 63 11.65 23.72 -43.75
CA LYS A 63 10.39 23.33 -44.39
C LYS A 63 10.64 22.26 -45.44
N PRO A 64 9.93 21.11 -45.42
CA PRO A 64 10.21 19.97 -46.34
C PRO A 64 10.06 20.34 -47.81
N TRP A 65 9.11 21.16 -48.20
CA TRP A 65 8.87 21.71 -49.53
C TRP A 65 8.13 23.04 -49.47
N ARG A 66 8.09 23.74 -50.62
CA ARG A 66 7.38 25.02 -50.74
C ARG A 66 5.87 24.89 -50.51
N GLN A 67 5.21 25.95 -50.09
CA GLN A 67 3.80 25.97 -49.66
C GLN A 67 2.80 25.58 -50.75
N LYS A 68 3.08 25.89 -52.01
CA LYS A 68 2.23 25.61 -53.17
C LYS A 68 3.09 25.12 -54.38
N GLY A 69 2.45 24.51 -55.37
CA GLY A 69 3.12 24.15 -56.63
C GLY A 69 3.94 22.84 -56.58
N THR A 70 3.68 21.94 -55.59
CA THR A 70 4.35 20.63 -55.47
C THR A 70 3.40 19.42 -55.64
N GLY A 71 2.08 19.64 -55.76
CA GLY A 71 1.09 18.56 -55.83
C GLY A 71 0.95 17.74 -54.54
N ARG A 72 1.69 18.12 -53.47
CA ARG A 72 1.70 17.41 -52.17
C ARG A 72 0.89 18.20 -51.12
N ALA A 73 0.45 17.50 -50.08
CA ALA A 73 -0.13 18.13 -48.91
C ALA A 73 0.84 19.14 -48.26
N ARG A 74 0.34 20.22 -47.73
CA ARG A 74 1.15 21.24 -47.09
C ARG A 74 1.82 20.69 -45.84
N ALA A 75 3.13 20.91 -45.68
CA ALA A 75 3.90 20.46 -44.50
C ALA A 75 4.76 21.63 -44.00
N GLY A 76 4.73 21.82 -42.67
CA GLY A 76 5.55 22.86 -42.02
C GLY A 76 6.89 22.30 -41.53
N MET A 77 6.87 21.21 -40.79
CA MET A 77 8.06 20.60 -40.19
C MET A 77 7.93 19.07 -40.16
N THR A 78 9.06 18.39 -40.23
CA THR A 78 9.13 16.90 -40.15
C THR A 78 8.91 16.37 -38.73
N SER A 79 9.02 17.22 -37.70
CA SER A 79 8.69 16.86 -36.31
C SER A 79 7.20 16.77 -36.01
N SER A 80 6.35 17.12 -36.98
CA SER A 80 4.89 17.00 -36.79
C SER A 80 4.50 15.57 -36.40
N PRO A 81 3.54 15.42 -35.47
CA PRO A 81 3.08 14.09 -35.02
C PRO A 81 2.44 13.23 -36.10
N LEU A 82 2.09 13.83 -37.23
CA LEU A 82 1.59 13.12 -38.44
C LEU A 82 2.68 12.34 -39.18
N TRP A 83 3.94 12.65 -38.93
CA TRP A 83 5.06 12.05 -39.61
C TRP A 83 5.68 10.91 -38.80
N ARG A 84 6.18 9.89 -39.51
CA ARG A 84 7.01 8.86 -38.89
C ARG A 84 8.26 9.49 -38.28
N GLY A 85 8.51 9.24 -37.00
CA GLY A 85 9.62 9.87 -36.26
C GLY A 85 9.31 11.27 -35.74
N GLY A 86 8.11 11.80 -35.97
CA GLY A 86 7.64 13.04 -35.34
C GLY A 86 7.34 12.89 -33.84
N GLY A 87 7.15 14.01 -33.17
CA GLY A 87 6.82 14.05 -31.75
C GLY A 87 5.42 13.50 -31.43
N LYS A 88 5.18 13.17 -30.16
CA LYS A 88 3.85 12.82 -29.68
C LYS A 88 2.99 14.08 -29.50
N ILE A 89 1.67 13.96 -29.72
CA ILE A 89 0.73 15.07 -29.55
C ILE A 89 0.57 15.39 -28.05
N PHE A 90 0.33 14.36 -27.23
CA PHE A 90 0.23 14.44 -25.78
C PHE A 90 1.29 13.52 -25.16
N PRO A 91 2.55 14.00 -25.05
CA PRO A 91 3.62 13.18 -24.49
C PRO A 91 3.45 13.02 -23.00
N ASN A 92 3.76 11.85 -22.47
CA ASN A 92 3.91 11.68 -21.04
C ASN A 92 5.18 12.40 -20.57
N SER A 93 5.10 13.10 -19.44
CA SER A 93 6.23 13.75 -18.78
C SER A 93 6.63 12.99 -17.51
N PRO A 94 7.93 12.91 -17.17
CA PRO A 94 8.38 12.39 -15.88
C PRO A 94 7.98 13.31 -14.71
N ASP A 95 7.61 14.56 -14.98
CA ASP A 95 7.18 15.53 -13.97
C ASP A 95 5.70 15.37 -13.59
N GLU A 96 5.02 14.35 -14.12
CA GLU A 96 3.62 14.07 -13.81
C GLU A 96 3.46 13.72 -12.32
N ASN A 97 2.65 14.52 -11.63
CA ASN A 97 2.42 14.37 -10.19
C ASN A 97 1.15 13.55 -9.92
N PHE A 98 1.31 12.40 -9.29
CA PHE A 98 0.22 11.53 -8.87
C PHE A 98 -0.16 11.70 -7.39
N ALA A 99 0.47 12.63 -6.67
CA ALA A 99 0.29 12.78 -5.24
C ALA A 99 -1.15 13.22 -4.88
N HIS A 100 -1.75 12.45 -3.98
CA HIS A 100 -3.08 12.68 -3.41
C HIS A 100 -2.95 13.05 -1.94
N LYS A 101 -3.35 14.26 -1.59
CA LYS A 101 -3.37 14.71 -0.19
C LYS A 101 -4.66 14.24 0.50
N LEU A 102 -4.51 13.61 1.65
CA LEU A 102 -5.62 13.28 2.56
C LEU A 102 -5.53 14.10 3.85
N ASN A 103 -6.67 14.48 4.39
CA ASN A 103 -6.74 15.12 5.70
C ASN A 103 -6.41 14.10 6.81
N ARG A 104 -5.62 14.50 7.81
CA ARG A 104 -5.21 13.61 8.91
C ARG A 104 -6.38 12.98 9.64
N LYS A 105 -7.46 13.74 9.91
CA LYS A 105 -8.66 13.23 10.55
C LYS A 105 -9.38 12.17 9.69
N MET A 106 -9.45 12.37 8.37
CA MET A 106 -10.00 11.38 7.44
C MET A 106 -9.17 10.09 7.44
N TYR A 107 -7.85 10.21 7.39
CA TYR A 107 -6.95 9.05 7.45
C TYR A 107 -7.15 8.24 8.73
N ARG A 108 -7.14 8.90 9.90
CA ARG A 108 -7.38 8.23 11.20
C ARG A 108 -8.75 7.56 11.25
N ALA A 109 -9.79 8.26 10.84
CA ALA A 109 -11.16 7.72 10.83
C ALA A 109 -11.30 6.51 9.89
N GLY A 110 -10.67 6.54 8.71
CA GLY A 110 -10.69 5.44 7.77
C GLY A 110 -9.89 4.23 8.25
N MET A 111 -8.71 4.43 8.85
CA MET A 111 -7.93 3.35 9.46
C MET A 111 -8.71 2.69 10.61
N ALA A 112 -9.37 3.47 11.47
CA ALA A 112 -10.22 2.95 12.53
C ALA A 112 -11.43 2.17 11.97
N SER A 113 -12.05 2.66 10.88
CA SER A 113 -13.13 1.94 10.19
C SER A 113 -12.68 0.58 9.64
N ILE A 114 -11.47 0.51 9.03
CA ILE A 114 -10.88 -0.76 8.56
C ILE A 114 -10.66 -1.72 9.73
N LEU A 115 -10.00 -1.26 10.81
CA LEU A 115 -9.71 -2.10 11.98
C LEU A 115 -11.01 -2.60 12.64
N SER A 116 -12.03 -1.75 12.73
CA SER A 116 -13.34 -2.13 13.27
C SER A 116 -14.01 -3.21 12.43
N GLN A 117 -13.92 -3.11 11.10
CA GLN A 117 -14.49 -4.13 10.23
C GLN A 117 -13.74 -5.47 10.33
N LEU A 118 -12.41 -5.43 10.34
CA LEU A 118 -11.58 -6.61 10.54
C LEU A 118 -11.87 -7.31 11.89
N ALA A 119 -12.15 -6.53 12.93
CA ALA A 119 -12.51 -7.07 14.24
C ALA A 119 -13.89 -7.73 14.22
N ARG A 120 -14.90 -7.15 13.56
CA ARG A 120 -16.24 -7.75 13.39
C ARG A 120 -16.19 -9.06 12.59
N GLU A 121 -15.34 -9.13 11.58
CA GLU A 121 -15.14 -10.32 10.74
C GLU A 121 -14.26 -11.39 11.40
N ASP A 122 -13.83 -11.19 12.65
CA ASP A 122 -12.97 -12.11 13.39
C ASP A 122 -11.63 -12.39 12.66
N ARG A 123 -11.13 -11.38 11.96
CA ARG A 123 -9.86 -11.41 11.22
C ARG A 123 -8.68 -10.89 12.05
N ILE A 124 -8.94 -10.21 13.16
CA ILE A 124 -7.91 -9.74 14.09
C ILE A 124 -7.68 -10.77 15.18
N ARG A 125 -6.40 -11.03 15.46
CA ARG A 125 -5.93 -11.82 16.60
C ARG A 125 -4.84 -11.04 17.33
N VAL A 126 -4.79 -11.21 18.64
CA VAL A 126 -3.79 -10.57 19.50
C VAL A 126 -2.87 -11.61 20.11
N VAL A 127 -1.59 -11.30 20.21
CA VAL A 127 -0.57 -12.09 20.92
C VAL A 127 0.19 -11.19 21.89
N ASP A 128 0.75 -11.76 22.93
CA ASP A 128 1.58 -11.00 23.87
C ASP A 128 2.80 -10.41 23.17
N GLU A 129 3.63 -11.28 22.60
CA GLU A 129 4.82 -10.94 21.84
C GLU A 129 4.98 -11.88 20.64
N PHE A 130 5.53 -11.37 19.56
CA PHE A 130 5.83 -12.14 18.36
C PHE A 130 7.30 -11.97 17.97
N LYS A 131 8.15 -12.88 18.46
CA LYS A 131 9.60 -12.88 18.22
C LYS A 131 10.05 -14.17 17.57
N VAL A 132 11.15 -14.13 16.85
CA VAL A 132 11.83 -15.28 16.24
C VAL A 132 13.27 -15.29 16.74
N GLU A 133 13.74 -16.41 17.28
CA GLU A 133 15.06 -16.53 17.91
C GLU A 133 16.22 -16.35 16.91
N ALA A 134 16.03 -16.82 15.68
CA ALA A 134 17.05 -16.73 14.63
C ALA A 134 16.41 -16.24 13.30
N PRO A 135 17.15 -15.54 12.42
CA PRO A 135 16.64 -15.02 11.15
C PRO A 135 16.48 -16.13 10.10
N LYS A 136 15.61 -17.13 10.39
CA LYS A 136 15.32 -18.27 9.52
C LYS A 136 13.85 -18.29 9.11
N THR A 137 13.60 -18.29 7.82
CA THR A 137 12.24 -18.35 7.23
C THR A 137 11.47 -19.61 7.67
N LYS A 138 12.15 -20.75 7.80
CA LYS A 138 11.54 -22.02 8.23
C LYS A 138 10.91 -21.91 9.61
N LEU A 139 11.57 -21.28 10.58
CA LEU A 139 11.06 -21.10 11.94
C LEU A 139 9.80 -20.24 11.95
N LEU A 140 9.82 -19.12 11.21
CA LEU A 140 8.65 -18.24 11.08
C LEU A 140 7.48 -18.96 10.40
N ALA A 141 7.73 -19.66 9.30
CA ALA A 141 6.69 -20.42 8.59
C ALA A 141 6.05 -21.50 9.46
N GLN A 142 6.84 -22.23 10.25
CA GLN A 142 6.34 -23.22 11.21
C GLN A 142 5.49 -22.55 12.29
N LYS A 143 5.93 -21.42 12.84
CA LYS A 143 5.19 -20.66 13.86
C LYS A 143 3.84 -20.15 13.34
N VAL A 144 3.81 -19.60 12.14
CA VAL A 144 2.57 -19.10 11.49
C VAL A 144 1.61 -20.24 11.21
N LYS A 145 2.10 -21.39 10.69
CA LYS A 145 1.29 -22.59 10.46
C LYS A 145 0.75 -23.20 11.75
N ALA A 146 1.55 -23.24 12.83
CA ALA A 146 1.11 -23.73 14.14
C ALA A 146 -0.04 -22.89 14.73
N MET A 147 -0.09 -21.57 14.37
CA MET A 147 -1.19 -20.68 14.74
C MET A 147 -2.41 -20.81 13.80
N GLY A 148 -2.35 -21.62 12.76
CA GLY A 148 -3.44 -21.85 11.81
C GLY A 148 -3.64 -20.72 10.80
N PHE A 149 -2.57 -19.99 10.44
CA PHE A 149 -2.64 -18.91 9.45
C PHE A 149 -1.97 -19.33 8.14
N ASP A 150 -2.67 -19.12 7.04
CA ASP A 150 -2.13 -19.26 5.68
C ASP A 150 -1.55 -17.95 5.17
N GLU A 151 -2.30 -16.85 5.32
CA GLU A 151 -1.89 -15.50 4.96
C GLU A 151 -2.11 -14.57 6.16
N VAL A 152 -1.05 -13.87 6.59
CA VAL A 152 -1.09 -13.04 7.80
C VAL A 152 -0.27 -11.76 7.66
N LEU A 153 -0.87 -10.67 8.12
CA LEU A 153 -0.18 -9.41 8.40
C LEU A 153 0.13 -9.32 9.88
N VAL A 154 1.40 -9.26 10.24
CA VAL A 154 1.86 -9.10 11.61
C VAL A 154 2.20 -7.63 11.85
N LEU A 155 1.51 -7.02 12.81
CA LEU A 155 1.80 -5.65 13.26
C LEU A 155 2.41 -5.68 14.66
N THR A 156 3.61 -5.14 14.76
CA THR A 156 4.36 -5.01 16.01
C THR A 156 4.58 -3.53 16.32
N GLU A 157 4.84 -3.18 17.54
CA GLU A 157 5.22 -1.81 17.91
C GLU A 157 6.54 -1.43 17.22
N GLU A 158 7.56 -2.26 17.39
CA GLU A 158 8.84 -2.19 16.68
C GLU A 158 9.12 -3.55 16.02
N VAL A 159 9.71 -3.51 14.83
CA VAL A 159 10.04 -4.73 14.08
C VAL A 159 11.44 -5.19 14.47
N ASP A 160 11.52 -6.37 15.09
CA ASP A 160 12.80 -7.02 15.36
C ASP A 160 13.52 -7.40 14.06
N GLN A 161 14.84 -7.23 14.02
CA GLN A 161 15.68 -7.52 12.86
C GLN A 161 15.56 -9.00 12.42
N ASN A 162 15.54 -9.95 13.37
CA ASN A 162 15.37 -11.36 13.08
C ASN A 162 14.02 -11.65 12.43
N LEU A 163 12.95 -11.00 12.92
CA LEU A 163 11.60 -11.12 12.38
C LEU A 163 11.53 -10.54 10.96
N MET A 164 12.13 -9.38 10.73
CA MET A 164 12.18 -8.75 9.41
C MET A 164 12.91 -9.63 8.38
N LEU A 165 14.08 -10.15 8.74
CA LEU A 165 14.88 -11.00 7.84
C LEU A 165 14.20 -12.34 7.53
N SER A 166 13.48 -12.92 8.51
CA SER A 166 12.77 -14.18 8.33
C SER A 166 11.49 -14.05 7.50
N SER A 167 10.84 -12.87 7.51
CA SER A 167 9.56 -12.66 6.80
C SER A 167 9.73 -12.27 5.33
N ARG A 168 10.81 -11.56 4.96
CA ARG A 168 10.95 -10.92 3.64
C ARG A 168 10.85 -11.87 2.43
N ASN A 169 11.17 -13.16 2.60
CA ASN A 169 11.08 -14.17 1.54
C ASN A 169 9.75 -14.94 1.53
N LEU A 170 8.84 -14.68 2.47
CA LEU A 170 7.54 -15.31 2.55
C LEU A 170 6.49 -14.38 1.94
N GLU A 171 5.86 -14.79 0.84
CA GLU A 171 4.83 -14.00 0.16
C GLU A 171 3.56 -13.85 1.00
N ASN A 172 3.24 -14.86 1.79
CA ASN A 172 2.04 -14.95 2.60
C ASN A 172 2.17 -14.35 4.01
N VAL A 173 3.36 -13.87 4.39
CA VAL A 173 3.61 -13.27 5.72
C VAL A 173 4.20 -11.88 5.53
N GLN A 174 3.42 -10.87 5.86
CA GLN A 174 3.89 -9.49 5.87
C GLN A 174 4.10 -9.02 7.31
N VAL A 175 5.25 -8.43 7.60
CA VAL A 175 5.56 -7.86 8.92
C VAL A 175 5.82 -6.38 8.79
N MET A 176 5.19 -5.58 9.64
CA MET A 176 5.43 -4.14 9.67
C MET A 176 5.20 -3.56 11.06
N SER A 177 5.81 -2.41 11.32
CA SER A 177 5.53 -1.64 12.53
C SER A 177 4.17 -0.94 12.42
N VAL A 178 3.57 -0.64 13.55
CA VAL A 178 2.32 0.12 13.62
C VAL A 178 2.42 1.47 12.90
N ARG A 179 3.58 2.12 12.94
CA ARG A 179 3.81 3.41 12.25
C ARG A 179 3.71 3.28 10.73
N ASN A 180 4.09 2.13 10.19
CA ASN A 180 4.11 1.83 8.76
C ASN A 180 2.84 1.12 8.30
N ALA A 181 1.90 0.85 9.22
CA ALA A 181 0.61 0.24 8.89
C ALA A 181 -0.12 1.09 7.84
N ASN A 182 -0.51 0.46 6.75
CA ASN A 182 -1.16 1.13 5.64
C ASN A 182 -2.52 0.50 5.32
N PRO A 183 -3.47 1.27 4.75
CA PRO A 183 -4.81 0.79 4.48
C PRO A 183 -4.84 -0.39 3.50
N LEU A 184 -3.93 -0.41 2.52
CA LEU A 184 -3.88 -1.45 1.51
C LEU A 184 -3.50 -2.81 2.11
N ALA A 185 -2.46 -2.85 2.97
CA ALA A 185 -2.03 -4.08 3.62
C ALA A 185 -3.12 -4.64 4.55
N LEU A 186 -3.80 -3.77 5.32
CA LEU A 186 -4.89 -4.18 6.22
C LEU A 186 -6.07 -4.77 5.45
N VAL A 187 -6.50 -4.13 4.37
CA VAL A 187 -7.64 -4.62 3.57
C VAL A 187 -7.30 -5.93 2.85
N ARG A 188 -6.09 -6.03 2.28
CA ARG A 188 -5.63 -7.19 1.52
C ARG A 188 -5.49 -8.43 2.38
N SER A 189 -4.94 -8.31 3.59
CA SER A 189 -4.57 -9.45 4.43
C SER A 189 -5.78 -10.25 4.89
N ALA A 190 -5.73 -11.57 4.75
CA ALA A 190 -6.79 -12.46 5.22
C ALA A 190 -6.93 -12.44 6.75
N LYS A 191 -5.82 -12.38 7.47
CA LYS A 191 -5.76 -12.27 8.94
C LYS A 191 -4.74 -11.23 9.36
N VAL A 192 -5.00 -10.55 10.48
CA VAL A 192 -4.12 -9.55 11.07
C VAL A 192 -3.76 -9.99 12.50
N LEU A 193 -2.47 -10.12 12.76
CA LEU A 193 -1.93 -10.47 14.05
C LEU A 193 -1.32 -9.22 14.70
N LEU A 194 -1.84 -8.82 15.85
CA LEU A 194 -1.39 -7.66 16.60
C LEU A 194 -0.63 -8.13 17.85
N THR A 195 0.47 -7.48 18.20
CA THR A 195 1.03 -7.60 19.54
C THR A 195 0.26 -6.69 20.52
N LYS A 196 0.27 -6.99 21.82
CA LYS A 196 -0.35 -6.10 22.83
C LYS A 196 0.18 -4.67 22.76
N GLY A 197 1.49 -4.49 22.61
CA GLY A 197 2.09 -3.16 22.42
C GLY A 197 1.59 -2.47 21.15
N ALA A 198 1.37 -3.23 20.06
CA ALA A 198 0.81 -2.69 18.83
C ALA A 198 -0.63 -2.18 18.99
N VAL A 199 -1.47 -2.86 19.79
CA VAL A 199 -2.85 -2.40 20.07
C VAL A 199 -2.80 -1.06 20.80
N ALA A 200 -2.04 -0.95 21.89
CA ALA A 200 -1.89 0.30 22.65
C ALA A 200 -1.38 1.45 21.75
N ARG A 201 -0.40 1.14 20.89
CA ARG A 201 0.18 2.14 19.97
C ARG A 201 -0.80 2.57 18.88
N LEU A 202 -1.64 1.67 18.35
CA LEU A 202 -2.72 2.01 17.42
C LEU A 202 -3.75 2.96 18.06
N GLU A 203 -4.12 2.72 19.32
CA GLU A 203 -5.04 3.57 20.06
C GLU A 203 -4.50 4.99 20.28
N GLU A 204 -3.19 5.16 20.45
CA GLU A 204 -2.57 6.47 20.54
C GLU A 204 -2.54 7.21 19.20
N LEU A 205 -2.18 6.51 18.11
CA LEU A 205 -2.03 7.11 16.79
C LEU A 205 -3.36 7.49 16.13
N LEU A 206 -4.42 6.72 16.40
CA LEU A 206 -5.72 6.91 15.75
C LEU A 206 -6.72 7.75 16.58
N LYS A 207 -6.30 8.19 17.73
CA LYS A 207 -7.06 9.09 18.62
C LYS A 207 -7.30 10.47 18.02
#